data_a7111a6dfd93833b925bf1385fff6f8b
#
_entry.id   a7111a6dfd93833b925bf1385fff6f8b
#
_cell.length_a   1.000
_cell.length_b   1.000
_cell.length_c   1.000
_cell.angle_alpha   90.00
_cell.angle_beta   90.00
_cell.angle_gamma   90.00
#
_symmetry.space_group_name_H-M   'P 1'
#
loop_
_entity.id
_entity.type
_entity.pdbx_description
1 polymer ?
#
loop_
_entity_poly.entity_id
_entity_poly.type
_entity_poly.pdbx_seq_one_letter_code
_entity_poly.pdbx_strand_id
1 'polypeptide(L)'
;ELEAHPEAFVTDVASVKSAILEQLRQNGSDLSRYVGSHPMAGRERGGAASGRADLFFGRVWVVVPSETSSAKARQAVENLALDLSSAPVEASAAEHDRAVAFVSHVPQLISSITAASLIDASDEDIALAGQGVRDTTRIAASNPKLWLQILSANAPEVLAVLRNVQNDLGAVMQALENPEVSGSLSTLNSLLERGNAGVARLPGKHGTKSTKYSVTTVMIDDSPGELARLLTEIGEIGVNLEEI
;
A
#
# COMPACT_ATOMS: atom_id res chain seq x y z
N GLU A 1 -12.80 30.99 0.33
CA GLU A 1 -12.51 30.78 -1.12
C GLU A 1 -13.70 30.16 -1.85
N LEU A 2 -14.40 29.18 -1.29
CA LEU A 2 -15.58 28.54 -1.93
C LEU A 2 -16.75 29.52 -2.14
N GLU A 3 -16.89 30.56 -1.31
CA GLU A 3 -17.89 31.61 -1.50
C GLU A 3 -17.58 32.45 -2.75
N ALA A 4 -16.30 32.69 -3.03
CA ALA A 4 -15.85 33.42 -4.23
C ALA A 4 -15.95 32.57 -5.53
N HIS A 5 -16.07 31.25 -5.39
CA HIS A 5 -16.12 30.29 -6.50
C HIS A 5 -17.31 29.33 -6.33
N PRO A 6 -18.55 29.75 -6.60
CA PRO A 6 -19.74 28.95 -6.32
C PRO A 6 -19.82 27.64 -7.11
N GLU A 7 -19.15 27.53 -8.23
CA GLU A 7 -19.11 26.31 -9.08
C GLU A 7 -17.94 25.38 -8.75
N ALA A 8 -17.05 25.79 -7.82
CA ALA A 8 -15.90 24.96 -7.48
C ALA A 8 -16.28 23.79 -6.56
N PHE A 9 -15.65 22.65 -6.77
CA PHE A 9 -15.66 21.50 -5.87
C PHE A 9 -14.32 21.38 -5.16
N VAL A 10 -14.33 20.78 -3.97
CA VAL A 10 -13.13 20.56 -3.17
C VAL A 10 -12.92 19.08 -2.97
N THR A 11 -11.69 18.63 -3.18
CA THR A 11 -11.22 17.31 -2.81
C THR A 11 -9.89 17.40 -2.08
N ASP A 12 -9.59 16.44 -1.24
CA ASP A 12 -8.25 16.22 -0.69
C ASP A 12 -7.69 14.92 -1.26
N VAL A 13 -6.38 14.74 -1.16
CA VAL A 13 -5.66 13.54 -1.62
C VAL A 13 -4.88 12.88 -0.45
N ALA A 14 -5.31 13.12 0.76
CA ALA A 14 -4.64 12.62 1.95
C ALA A 14 -4.78 11.09 2.11
N SER A 15 -3.85 10.51 2.83
CA SER A 15 -3.77 9.06 3.05
C SER A 15 -4.77 8.53 4.09
N VAL A 16 -5.51 9.40 4.78
CA VAL A 16 -6.57 9.07 5.75
C VAL A 16 -7.80 9.91 5.47
N LYS A 17 -8.99 9.40 5.76
CA LYS A 17 -10.26 10.06 5.40
C LYS A 17 -11.11 10.44 6.60
N SER A 18 -11.29 9.53 7.56
CA SER A 18 -12.20 9.76 8.70
C SER A 18 -11.82 10.99 9.53
N ALA A 19 -10.53 11.15 9.83
CA ALA A 19 -10.05 12.29 10.62
C ALA A 19 -10.29 13.63 9.92
N ILE A 20 -10.10 13.70 8.60
CA ILE A 20 -10.34 14.93 7.82
C ILE A 20 -11.82 15.25 7.77
N LEU A 21 -12.65 14.25 7.47
CA LEU A 21 -14.09 14.42 7.38
C LEU A 21 -14.68 14.89 8.72
N GLU A 22 -14.21 14.29 9.82
CA GLU A 22 -14.63 14.69 11.18
C GLU A 22 -14.21 16.13 11.50
N GLN A 23 -12.98 16.53 11.17
CA GLN A 23 -12.51 17.89 11.36
C GLN A 23 -13.35 18.90 10.57
N LEU A 24 -13.72 18.59 9.33
CA LEU A 24 -14.57 19.45 8.50
C LEU A 24 -15.97 19.58 9.11
N ARG A 25 -16.54 18.48 9.64
CA ARG A 25 -17.83 18.50 10.35
C ARG A 25 -17.78 19.38 11.61
N GLN A 26 -16.76 19.20 12.45
CA GLN A 26 -16.56 19.99 13.66
C GLN A 26 -16.42 21.49 13.37
N ASN A 27 -15.81 21.84 12.26
CA ASN A 27 -15.69 23.21 11.79
C ASN A 27 -16.99 23.78 11.19
N GLY A 28 -18.06 22.99 11.09
CA GLY A 28 -19.32 23.39 10.48
C GLY A 28 -19.22 23.64 8.97
N SER A 29 -18.26 22.99 8.29
CA SER A 29 -18.06 23.16 6.85
C SER A 29 -19.22 22.60 6.06
N ASP A 30 -19.64 23.30 5.01
CA ASP A 30 -20.58 22.76 4.02
C ASP A 30 -19.90 21.69 3.17
N LEU A 31 -20.32 20.44 3.36
CA LEU A 31 -19.75 19.28 2.65
C LEU A 31 -20.46 18.99 1.33
N SER A 32 -21.46 19.77 0.92
CA SER A 32 -22.21 19.52 -0.33
C SER A 32 -21.33 19.58 -1.59
N ARG A 33 -20.23 20.33 -1.52
CA ARG A 33 -19.24 20.51 -2.58
C ARG A 33 -17.89 19.81 -2.29
N TYR A 34 -17.80 19.06 -1.20
CA TYR A 34 -16.61 18.34 -0.83
C TYR A 34 -16.76 16.83 -1.07
N VAL A 35 -15.72 16.21 -1.62
CA VAL A 35 -15.56 14.77 -1.73
C VAL A 35 -14.11 14.43 -1.40
N GLY A 36 -13.88 13.69 -0.34
CA GLY A 36 -12.54 13.20 -0.02
C GLY A 36 -12.03 12.24 -1.10
N SER A 37 -10.73 12.19 -1.31
CA SER A 37 -10.15 11.19 -2.20
C SER A 37 -8.76 10.75 -1.76
N HIS A 38 -8.29 9.64 -2.35
CA HIS A 38 -6.95 9.13 -2.10
C HIS A 38 -6.44 8.35 -3.32
N PRO A 39 -5.55 8.93 -4.13
CA PRO A 39 -4.85 8.17 -5.16
C PRO A 39 -3.85 7.21 -4.51
N MET A 40 -4.02 5.90 -4.75
CA MET A 40 -3.14 4.85 -4.22
C MET A 40 -1.84 4.78 -5.03
N ALA A 41 -1.13 5.91 -5.10
CA ALA A 41 0.05 6.12 -5.94
C ALA A 41 1.29 6.56 -5.14
N GLY A 42 1.25 6.44 -3.81
CA GLY A 42 2.36 6.78 -2.92
C GLY A 42 3.62 5.98 -3.21
N ARG A 43 4.78 6.62 -3.01
CA ARG A 43 6.11 6.00 -3.14
C ARG A 43 6.91 6.28 -1.88
N GLU A 44 7.99 5.53 -1.69
CA GLU A 44 8.90 5.66 -0.54
C GLU A 44 9.53 7.05 -0.45
N ARG A 45 9.82 7.66 -1.61
CA ARG A 45 10.37 9.01 -1.72
C ARG A 45 9.28 9.99 -2.11
N GLY A 46 9.06 10.97 -1.25
CA GLY A 46 8.11 12.06 -1.49
C GLY A 46 8.78 13.31 -2.10
N GLY A 47 7.94 14.31 -2.38
CA GLY A 47 8.36 15.63 -2.89
C GLY A 47 8.24 15.77 -4.40
N ALA A 48 8.31 17.00 -4.89
CA ALA A 48 8.11 17.33 -6.29
C ALA A 48 9.12 16.65 -7.24
N ALA A 49 10.34 16.39 -6.75
CA ALA A 49 11.38 15.72 -7.54
C ALA A 49 11.06 14.24 -7.86
N SER A 50 10.14 13.62 -7.15
CA SER A 50 9.68 12.24 -7.43
C SER A 50 8.40 12.19 -8.27
N GLY A 51 7.86 13.33 -8.67
CA GLY A 51 6.69 13.45 -9.55
C GLY A 51 7.00 12.91 -10.95
N ARG A 52 6.03 12.16 -11.51
CA ARG A 52 6.09 11.61 -12.87
C ARG A 52 4.76 11.85 -13.56
N ALA A 53 4.78 12.01 -14.86
CA ALA A 53 3.56 12.22 -15.65
C ALA A 53 2.61 11.01 -15.59
N ASP A 54 3.15 9.81 -15.39
CA ASP A 54 2.43 8.53 -15.31
C ASP A 54 2.15 8.07 -13.86
N LEU A 55 2.31 8.95 -12.86
CA LEU A 55 2.19 8.60 -11.45
C LEU A 55 0.87 7.89 -11.10
N PHE A 56 -0.21 8.31 -11.71
CA PHE A 56 -1.56 7.84 -11.43
C PHE A 56 -2.04 6.77 -12.42
N PHE A 57 -1.30 6.52 -13.50
CA PHE A 57 -1.71 5.60 -14.56
C PHE A 57 -1.97 4.19 -14.02
N GLY A 58 -3.20 3.70 -14.24
CA GLY A 58 -3.64 2.37 -13.81
C GLY A 58 -3.72 2.18 -12.28
N ARG A 59 -3.58 3.26 -11.48
CA ARG A 59 -3.69 3.19 -10.02
C ARG A 59 -5.13 3.31 -9.56
N VAL A 60 -5.46 2.65 -8.47
CA VAL A 60 -6.73 2.86 -7.78
C VAL A 60 -6.75 4.29 -7.24
N TRP A 61 -7.88 4.99 -7.45
CA TRP A 61 -8.16 6.28 -6.85
C TRP A 61 -9.43 6.16 -6.01
N VAL A 62 -9.27 6.12 -4.69
CA VAL A 62 -10.43 5.99 -3.80
C VAL A 62 -11.17 7.32 -3.74
N VAL A 63 -12.47 7.29 -4.02
CA VAL A 63 -13.40 8.43 -3.94
C VAL A 63 -14.27 8.24 -2.71
N VAL A 64 -14.27 9.24 -1.82
CA VAL A 64 -14.91 9.13 -0.50
C VAL A 64 -15.90 10.28 -0.31
N PRO A 65 -17.13 10.15 -0.84
CA PRO A 65 -18.15 11.15 -0.59
C PRO A 65 -18.61 11.16 0.87
N SER A 66 -19.02 12.31 1.35
CA SER A 66 -19.78 12.45 2.59
C SER A 66 -21.27 12.17 2.33
N GLU A 67 -22.07 12.11 3.40
CA GLU A 67 -23.53 11.91 3.30
C GLU A 67 -24.22 13.07 2.57
N THR A 68 -23.60 14.26 2.56
CA THR A 68 -24.15 15.47 1.96
C THR A 68 -23.47 15.88 0.64
N SER A 69 -22.42 15.17 0.24
CA SER A 69 -21.73 15.43 -1.03
C SER A 69 -22.70 15.35 -2.20
N SER A 70 -22.75 16.40 -3.02
CA SER A 70 -23.63 16.42 -4.19
C SER A 70 -23.17 15.44 -5.27
N ALA A 71 -24.11 14.93 -6.08
CA ALA A 71 -23.78 14.10 -7.22
C ALA A 71 -22.81 14.77 -8.21
N LYS A 72 -22.92 16.09 -8.37
CA LYS A 72 -21.98 16.87 -9.21
C LYS A 72 -20.56 16.87 -8.65
N ALA A 73 -20.41 17.06 -7.33
CA ALA A 73 -19.10 17.00 -6.67
C ALA A 73 -18.45 15.62 -6.81
N ARG A 74 -19.23 14.56 -6.58
CA ARG A 74 -18.76 13.17 -6.78
C ARG A 74 -18.29 12.94 -8.21
N GLN A 75 -19.13 13.26 -9.19
CA GLN A 75 -18.78 13.09 -10.60
C GLN A 75 -17.53 13.88 -11.01
N ALA A 76 -17.35 15.10 -10.45
CA ALA A 76 -16.16 15.89 -10.73
C ALA A 76 -14.86 15.21 -10.24
N VAL A 77 -14.88 14.58 -9.07
CA VAL A 77 -13.71 13.86 -8.53
C VAL A 77 -13.48 12.53 -9.25
N GLU A 78 -14.54 11.82 -9.63
CA GLU A 78 -14.43 10.62 -10.47
C GLU A 78 -13.83 10.96 -11.85
N ASN A 79 -14.30 12.03 -12.49
CA ASN A 79 -13.77 12.48 -13.77
C ASN A 79 -12.29 12.88 -13.65
N LEU A 80 -11.90 13.58 -12.56
CA LEU A 80 -10.50 13.91 -12.31
C LEU A 80 -9.62 12.63 -12.24
N ALA A 81 -10.09 11.59 -11.56
CA ALA A 81 -9.38 10.32 -11.51
C ALA A 81 -9.25 9.66 -12.89
N LEU A 82 -10.33 9.66 -13.67
CA LEU A 82 -10.34 9.11 -15.04
C LEU A 82 -9.44 9.91 -15.99
N ASP A 83 -9.47 11.25 -15.93
CA ASP A 83 -8.62 12.13 -16.74
C ASP A 83 -7.12 11.90 -16.46
N LEU A 84 -6.79 11.48 -15.23
CA LEU A 84 -5.45 11.08 -14.83
C LEU A 84 -5.16 9.59 -15.08
N SER A 85 -6.03 8.91 -15.83
CA SER A 85 -5.91 7.48 -16.16
C SER A 85 -5.85 6.56 -14.94
N SER A 86 -6.49 6.97 -13.84
CA SER A 86 -6.68 6.15 -12.64
C SER A 86 -8.00 5.39 -12.69
N ALA A 87 -8.13 4.37 -11.86
CA ALA A 87 -9.36 3.61 -11.68
C ALA A 87 -10.11 4.11 -10.42
N PRO A 88 -11.21 4.90 -10.54
CA PRO A 88 -11.97 5.36 -9.39
C PRO A 88 -12.69 4.20 -8.71
N VAL A 89 -12.62 4.17 -7.37
CA VAL A 89 -13.33 3.19 -6.53
C VAL A 89 -13.98 3.96 -5.38
N GLU A 90 -15.29 3.87 -5.24
CA GLU A 90 -16.00 4.52 -4.14
C GLU A 90 -15.92 3.68 -2.85
N ALA A 91 -15.70 4.37 -1.72
CA ALA A 91 -15.74 3.80 -0.39
C ALA A 91 -16.21 4.87 0.63
N SER A 92 -16.73 4.45 1.76
CA SER A 92 -16.89 5.34 2.91
C SER A 92 -15.54 5.63 3.56
N ALA A 93 -15.45 6.71 4.35
CA ALA A 93 -14.23 7.07 5.07
C ALA A 93 -13.75 5.93 5.99
N ALA A 94 -14.67 5.28 6.69
CA ALA A 94 -14.36 4.17 7.60
C ALA A 94 -13.88 2.92 6.85
N GLU A 95 -14.50 2.57 5.72
CA GLU A 95 -14.05 1.46 4.87
C GLU A 95 -12.66 1.72 4.29
N HIS A 96 -12.42 2.94 3.79
CA HIS A 96 -11.11 3.35 3.33
C HIS A 96 -10.05 3.19 4.43
N ASP A 97 -10.26 3.80 5.60
CA ASP A 97 -9.25 3.83 6.67
C ASP A 97 -8.96 2.42 7.22
N ARG A 98 -9.99 1.57 7.32
CA ARG A 98 -9.81 0.14 7.63
C ARG A 98 -9.00 -0.58 6.53
N ALA A 99 -9.32 -0.36 5.26
CA ALA A 99 -8.62 -1.01 4.15
C ALA A 99 -7.13 -0.64 4.12
N VAL A 100 -6.79 0.67 4.21
CA VAL A 100 -5.40 1.11 4.17
C VAL A 100 -4.61 0.71 5.42
N ALA A 101 -5.27 0.44 6.55
CA ALA A 101 -4.61 -0.16 7.70
C ALA A 101 -4.02 -1.53 7.35
N PHE A 102 -4.76 -2.38 6.61
CA PHE A 102 -4.30 -3.71 6.17
C PHE A 102 -3.26 -3.65 5.06
N VAL A 103 -3.49 -2.81 4.03
CA VAL A 103 -2.70 -2.89 2.79
C VAL A 103 -1.53 -1.91 2.72
N SER A 104 -1.44 -0.99 3.69
CA SER A 104 -0.42 0.07 3.70
C SER A 104 0.19 0.30 5.07
N HIS A 105 -0.63 0.67 6.08
CA HIS A 105 -0.09 1.20 7.33
C HIS A 105 0.58 0.14 8.20
N VAL A 106 -0.03 -1.01 8.39
CA VAL A 106 0.58 -2.13 9.13
C VAL A 106 1.75 -2.73 8.37
N PRO A 107 1.67 -2.99 7.05
CA PRO A 107 2.85 -3.39 6.27
C PRO A 107 4.05 -2.46 6.44
N GLN A 108 3.84 -1.15 6.44
CA GLN A 108 4.92 -0.17 6.70
C GLN A 108 5.54 -0.35 8.08
N LEU A 109 4.72 -0.53 9.12
CA LEU A 109 5.21 -0.74 10.49
C LEU A 109 5.99 -2.04 10.62
N ILE A 110 5.49 -3.14 10.06
CA ILE A 110 6.17 -4.44 10.10
C ILE A 110 7.50 -4.38 9.34
N SER A 111 7.53 -3.75 8.18
CA SER A 111 8.77 -3.48 7.44
C SER A 111 9.76 -2.68 8.29
N SER A 112 9.30 -1.62 8.96
CA SER A 112 10.15 -0.78 9.81
C SER A 112 10.66 -1.52 11.04
N ILE A 113 9.84 -2.36 11.67
CA ILE A 113 10.24 -3.21 12.81
C ILE A 113 11.32 -4.20 12.36
N THR A 114 11.11 -4.87 11.23
CA THR A 114 12.10 -5.80 10.66
C THR A 114 13.40 -5.09 10.30
N ALA A 115 13.33 -3.91 9.68
CA ALA A 115 14.53 -3.14 9.35
C ALA A 115 15.27 -2.65 10.60
N ALA A 116 14.54 -2.26 11.66
CA ALA A 116 15.15 -1.80 12.91
C ALA A 116 15.96 -2.91 13.60
N SER A 117 15.53 -4.18 13.52
CA SER A 117 16.30 -5.30 14.10
C SER A 117 17.67 -5.51 13.44
N LEU A 118 17.86 -5.00 12.21
CA LEU A 118 19.17 -5.08 11.54
C LEU A 118 20.22 -4.15 12.14
N ILE A 119 19.83 -3.19 12.97
CA ILE A 119 20.77 -2.28 13.65
C ILE A 119 21.62 -3.04 14.66
N ASP A 120 21.08 -4.09 15.27
CA ASP A 120 21.74 -4.90 16.28
C ASP A 120 22.53 -6.09 15.68
N ALA A 121 22.44 -6.30 14.36
CA ALA A 121 23.17 -7.34 13.65
C ALA A 121 24.61 -6.91 13.36
N SER A 122 25.55 -7.87 13.37
CA SER A 122 26.94 -7.61 12.99
C SER A 122 27.10 -7.37 11.49
N ASP A 123 28.22 -6.77 11.07
CA ASP A 123 28.51 -6.57 9.65
C ASP A 123 28.59 -7.91 8.89
N GLU A 124 29.08 -8.96 9.55
CA GLU A 124 29.15 -10.32 9.02
C GLU A 124 27.75 -10.90 8.79
N ASP A 125 26.79 -10.66 9.71
CA ASP A 125 25.40 -11.08 9.55
C ASP A 125 24.74 -10.34 8.38
N ILE A 126 24.95 -9.02 8.30
CA ILE A 126 24.41 -8.18 7.24
C ILE A 126 24.98 -8.56 5.86
N ALA A 127 26.24 -9.02 5.79
CA ALA A 127 26.84 -9.50 4.54
C ALA A 127 26.12 -10.71 3.92
N LEU A 128 25.32 -11.44 4.71
CA LEU A 128 24.50 -12.56 4.25
C LEU A 128 23.12 -12.12 3.72
N ALA A 129 22.83 -10.82 3.71
CA ALA A 129 21.52 -10.27 3.32
C ALA A 129 21.21 -10.55 1.85
N GLY A 130 20.23 -11.42 1.61
CA GLY A 130 19.69 -11.72 0.29
C GLY A 130 18.50 -10.85 -0.10
N GLN A 131 17.83 -11.24 -1.21
CA GLN A 131 16.69 -10.49 -1.76
C GLN A 131 15.49 -10.45 -0.79
N GLY A 132 15.22 -11.53 -0.06
CA GLY A 132 14.07 -11.59 0.86
C GLY A 132 14.07 -10.49 1.92
N VAL A 133 15.23 -10.20 2.57
CA VAL A 133 15.30 -9.10 3.53
C VAL A 133 15.16 -7.74 2.84
N ARG A 134 15.72 -7.56 1.63
CA ARG A 134 15.61 -6.32 0.86
C ARG A 134 14.15 -6.02 0.50
N ASP A 135 13.41 -7.02 0.04
CA ASP A 135 11.99 -6.88 -0.32
C ASP A 135 11.14 -6.54 0.91
N THR A 136 11.38 -7.25 2.03
CA THR A 136 10.64 -7.04 3.27
C THR A 136 10.89 -5.65 3.87
N THR A 137 12.12 -5.14 3.78
CA THR A 137 12.52 -3.87 4.42
C THR A 137 12.48 -2.66 3.49
N ARG A 138 12.23 -2.85 2.21
CA ARG A 138 12.30 -1.80 1.18
C ARG A 138 11.47 -0.56 1.54
N ILE A 139 10.23 -0.75 1.98
CA ILE A 139 9.33 0.36 2.30
C ILE A 139 9.66 1.06 3.63
N ALA A 140 10.48 0.47 4.49
CA ALA A 140 10.95 1.11 5.72
C ALA A 140 11.75 2.39 5.46
N ALA A 141 12.40 2.49 4.28
CA ALA A 141 13.18 3.68 3.86
C ALA A 141 12.28 4.85 3.44
N SER A 142 11.34 5.24 4.27
CA SER A 142 10.34 6.27 4.02
C SER A 142 10.46 7.44 5.02
N ASN A 143 9.76 8.56 4.75
CA ASN A 143 9.82 9.75 5.60
C ASN A 143 9.08 9.53 6.93
N PRO A 144 9.75 9.49 8.09
CA PRO A 144 9.11 9.24 9.38
C PRO A 144 8.06 10.30 9.77
N LYS A 145 8.27 11.57 9.39
CA LYS A 145 7.33 12.66 9.73
C LYS A 145 5.98 12.47 9.04
N LEU A 146 5.99 12.02 7.78
CA LEU A 146 4.76 11.68 7.06
C LEU A 146 4.03 10.52 7.73
N TRP A 147 4.76 9.47 8.06
CA TRP A 147 4.18 8.27 8.66
C TRP A 147 3.62 8.52 10.07
N LEU A 148 4.26 9.38 10.87
CA LEU A 148 3.70 9.78 12.17
C LEU A 148 2.32 10.43 12.02
N GLN A 149 2.12 11.28 11.01
CA GLN A 149 0.82 11.90 10.74
C GLN A 149 -0.23 10.87 10.30
N ILE A 150 0.14 9.98 9.38
CA ILE A 150 -0.76 8.92 8.86
C ILE A 150 -1.17 7.98 10.00
N LEU A 151 -0.21 7.46 10.75
CA LEU A 151 -0.45 6.47 11.80
C LEU A 151 -1.27 7.06 12.96
N SER A 152 -0.99 8.29 13.37
CA SER A 152 -1.76 8.95 14.43
C SER A 152 -3.21 9.23 14.00
N ALA A 153 -3.43 9.61 12.75
CA ALA A 153 -4.77 9.90 12.23
C ALA A 153 -5.62 8.63 12.00
N ASN A 154 -4.98 7.46 11.79
CA ASN A 154 -5.66 6.17 11.61
C ASN A 154 -5.37 5.17 12.75
N ALA A 155 -5.00 5.66 13.92
CA ALA A 155 -4.53 4.81 15.02
C ALA A 155 -5.51 3.71 15.45
N PRO A 156 -6.83 3.91 15.51
CA PRO A 156 -7.76 2.85 15.90
C PRO A 156 -7.73 1.65 14.95
N GLU A 157 -7.78 1.88 13.64
CA GLU A 157 -7.79 0.83 12.62
C GLU A 157 -6.43 0.12 12.55
N VAL A 158 -5.34 0.87 12.62
CA VAL A 158 -3.97 0.32 12.67
C VAL A 158 -3.80 -0.58 13.89
N LEU A 159 -4.26 -0.13 15.07
CA LEU A 159 -4.16 -0.89 16.30
C LEU A 159 -4.97 -2.19 16.23
N ALA A 160 -6.16 -2.17 15.63
CA ALA A 160 -6.98 -3.36 15.46
C ALA A 160 -6.24 -4.45 14.65
N VAL A 161 -5.57 -4.08 13.57
CA VAL A 161 -4.79 -5.02 12.75
C VAL A 161 -3.52 -5.47 13.49
N LEU A 162 -2.81 -4.56 14.15
CA LEU A 162 -1.59 -4.89 14.91
C LEU A 162 -1.83 -5.88 16.03
N ARG A 163 -2.99 -5.84 16.69
CA ARG A 163 -3.34 -6.85 17.72
C ARG A 163 -3.38 -8.26 17.16
N ASN A 164 -3.87 -8.43 15.94
CA ASN A 164 -3.85 -9.75 15.28
C ASN A 164 -2.41 -10.19 14.99
N VAL A 165 -1.58 -9.28 14.46
CA VAL A 165 -0.16 -9.55 14.22
C VAL A 165 0.58 -9.90 15.52
N GLN A 166 0.29 -9.19 16.61
CA GLN A 166 0.87 -9.45 17.94
C GLN A 166 0.51 -10.85 18.43
N ASN A 167 -0.74 -11.26 18.29
CA ASN A 167 -1.21 -12.59 18.69
C ASN A 167 -0.50 -13.69 17.87
N ASP A 168 -0.40 -13.50 16.56
CA ASP A 168 0.32 -14.45 15.68
C ASP A 168 1.81 -14.52 16.04
N LEU A 169 2.46 -13.37 16.27
CA LEU A 169 3.86 -13.33 16.69
C LEU A 169 4.07 -14.02 18.04
N GLY A 170 3.19 -13.80 19.00
CA GLY A 170 3.22 -14.49 20.30
C GLY A 170 3.10 -16.01 20.16
N ALA A 171 2.20 -16.49 19.31
CA ALA A 171 2.05 -17.91 19.03
C ALA A 171 3.30 -18.52 18.36
N VAL A 172 3.93 -17.78 17.44
CA VAL A 172 5.20 -18.19 16.82
C VAL A 172 6.31 -18.28 17.84
N MET A 173 6.49 -17.26 18.69
CA MET A 173 7.51 -17.25 19.73
C MET A 173 7.36 -18.43 20.68
N GLN A 174 6.14 -18.68 21.17
CA GLN A 174 5.83 -19.81 22.04
C GLN A 174 6.13 -21.17 21.38
N ALA A 175 5.80 -21.30 20.10
CA ALA A 175 6.09 -22.52 19.34
C ALA A 175 7.60 -22.75 19.15
N LEU A 176 8.37 -21.68 18.95
CA LEU A 176 9.83 -21.73 18.78
C LEU A 176 10.58 -21.94 20.10
N GLU A 177 10.05 -21.49 21.23
CA GLU A 177 10.61 -21.79 22.56
C GLU A 177 10.58 -23.30 22.89
N ASN A 178 9.57 -24.00 22.37
CA ASN A 178 9.37 -25.43 22.66
C ASN A 178 8.98 -26.19 21.37
N PRO A 179 9.88 -26.32 20.39
CA PRO A 179 9.57 -26.90 19.07
C PRO A 179 9.19 -28.39 19.13
N GLU A 180 9.67 -29.12 20.17
CA GLU A 180 9.43 -30.55 20.38
C GLU A 180 8.04 -30.82 21.01
N VAL A 181 7.36 -29.79 21.53
CA VAL A 181 6.02 -29.94 22.10
C VAL A 181 5.00 -30.22 21.00
N SER A 182 4.12 -31.19 21.25
CA SER A 182 3.06 -31.54 20.31
C SER A 182 2.22 -30.30 19.96
N GLY A 183 2.07 -30.01 18.66
CA GLY A 183 1.33 -28.86 18.14
C GLY A 183 2.19 -27.64 17.78
N SER A 184 3.42 -27.50 18.29
CA SER A 184 4.29 -26.35 17.99
C SER A 184 4.54 -26.20 16.49
N LEU A 185 4.98 -27.26 15.81
CA LEU A 185 5.20 -27.24 14.36
C LEU A 185 3.90 -27.04 13.58
N SER A 186 2.78 -27.54 14.08
CA SER A 186 1.46 -27.33 13.47
C SER A 186 1.06 -25.85 13.53
N THR A 187 1.35 -25.15 14.64
CA THR A 187 1.11 -23.70 14.78
C THR A 187 1.92 -22.91 13.75
N LEU A 188 3.20 -23.21 13.59
CA LEU A 188 4.06 -22.57 12.59
C LEU A 188 3.55 -22.84 11.17
N ASN A 189 3.24 -24.10 10.85
CA ASN A 189 2.72 -24.47 9.53
C ASN A 189 1.43 -23.74 9.23
N SER A 190 0.48 -23.68 10.16
CA SER A 190 -0.79 -22.99 9.99
C SER A 190 -0.61 -21.49 9.70
N LEU A 191 0.34 -20.83 10.36
CA LEU A 191 0.63 -19.42 10.06
C LEU A 191 1.19 -19.26 8.64
N LEU A 192 2.14 -20.11 8.24
CA LEU A 192 2.73 -20.04 6.90
C LEU A 192 1.69 -20.31 5.80
N GLU A 193 0.79 -21.28 5.99
CA GLU A 193 -0.32 -21.55 5.08
C GLU A 193 -1.29 -20.37 5.00
N ARG A 194 -1.63 -19.73 6.12
CA ARG A 194 -2.46 -18.50 6.12
C ARG A 194 -1.75 -17.35 5.39
N GLY A 195 -0.43 -17.25 5.52
CA GLY A 195 0.37 -16.29 4.77
C GLY A 195 0.25 -16.51 3.26
N ASN A 196 0.44 -17.76 2.81
CA ASN A 196 0.25 -18.12 1.40
C ASN A 196 -1.16 -17.80 0.89
N ALA A 197 -2.18 -18.12 1.69
CA ALA A 197 -3.58 -17.80 1.35
C ALA A 197 -3.80 -16.28 1.30
N GLY A 198 -3.13 -15.51 2.16
CA GLY A 198 -3.17 -14.05 2.15
C GLY A 198 -2.58 -13.46 0.85
N VAL A 199 -1.43 -13.93 0.44
CA VAL A 199 -0.78 -13.52 -0.82
C VAL A 199 -1.67 -13.83 -2.03
N ALA A 200 -2.30 -15.00 -2.05
CA ALA A 200 -3.20 -15.39 -3.15
C ALA A 200 -4.45 -14.50 -3.30
N ARG A 201 -4.75 -13.65 -2.31
CA ARG A 201 -5.85 -12.67 -2.36
C ARG A 201 -5.44 -11.34 -3.00
N LEU A 202 -4.15 -11.08 -3.15
CA LEU A 202 -3.71 -9.84 -3.77
C LEU A 202 -4.14 -9.82 -5.24
N PRO A 203 -4.73 -8.71 -5.71
CA PRO A 203 -5.07 -8.58 -7.12
C PRO A 203 -3.79 -8.57 -7.96
N GLY A 204 -3.88 -9.11 -9.17
CA GLY A 204 -2.81 -8.97 -10.16
C GLY A 204 -2.56 -7.52 -10.55
N LYS A 205 -1.57 -7.30 -11.41
CA LYS A 205 -1.21 -5.98 -11.92
C LYS A 205 -2.45 -5.27 -12.48
N HIS A 206 -2.63 -4.00 -12.11
CA HIS A 206 -3.79 -3.18 -12.49
C HIS A 206 -5.16 -3.68 -11.99
N GLY A 207 -5.20 -4.42 -10.87
CA GLY A 207 -6.44 -4.88 -10.27
C GLY A 207 -7.10 -6.07 -10.98
N THR A 208 -6.40 -6.72 -11.90
CA THR A 208 -6.88 -7.94 -12.57
C THR A 208 -6.90 -9.12 -11.60
N LYS A 209 -7.68 -10.17 -11.91
CA LYS A 209 -7.59 -11.43 -11.16
C LYS A 209 -6.18 -11.98 -11.26
N SER A 210 -5.62 -12.43 -10.13
CA SER A 210 -4.34 -13.12 -10.12
C SER A 210 -4.39 -14.31 -11.10
N THR A 211 -3.58 -14.25 -12.13
CA THR A 211 -3.38 -15.33 -13.10
C THR A 211 -2.15 -16.13 -12.69
N LYS A 212 -2.13 -17.42 -12.97
CA LYS A 212 -0.92 -18.22 -12.77
C LYS A 212 0.09 -17.83 -13.84
N TYR A 213 1.22 -17.29 -13.43
CA TYR A 213 2.33 -16.97 -14.31
C TYR A 213 3.40 -18.06 -14.24
N SER A 214 4.14 -18.25 -15.32
CA SER A 214 5.39 -19.00 -15.29
C SER A 214 6.53 -18.05 -14.93
N VAL A 215 7.35 -18.45 -13.97
CA VAL A 215 8.59 -17.73 -13.64
C VAL A 215 9.72 -18.34 -14.44
N THR A 216 10.43 -17.51 -15.19
CA THR A 216 11.62 -17.90 -15.95
C THR A 216 12.80 -17.06 -15.51
N THR A 217 13.86 -17.69 -15.04
CA THR A 217 15.10 -16.99 -14.68
C THR A 217 16.00 -16.96 -15.91
N VAL A 218 16.37 -15.76 -16.35
CA VAL A 218 17.30 -15.54 -17.46
C VAL A 218 18.57 -14.93 -16.91
N MET A 219 19.71 -15.58 -17.19
CA MET A 219 21.02 -15.03 -16.86
C MET A 219 21.46 -14.09 -17.97
N ILE A 220 21.81 -12.87 -17.62
CA ILE A 220 22.36 -11.86 -18.53
C ILE A 220 23.68 -11.35 -17.99
N ASP A 221 24.56 -10.87 -18.86
CA ASP A 221 25.81 -10.25 -18.45
C ASP A 221 25.54 -8.91 -17.73
N ASP A 222 26.34 -8.59 -16.73
CA ASP A 222 26.27 -7.30 -16.03
C ASP A 222 26.96 -6.20 -16.87
N SER A 223 26.35 -5.90 -18.02
CA SER A 223 26.81 -4.91 -18.97
C SER A 223 25.72 -3.92 -19.34
N PRO A 224 26.05 -2.63 -19.58
CA PRO A 224 25.07 -1.64 -20.00
C PRO A 224 24.34 -2.06 -21.29
N GLY A 225 22.99 -2.10 -21.22
CA GLY A 225 22.12 -2.41 -22.36
C GLY A 225 21.65 -3.86 -22.45
N GLU A 226 22.23 -4.82 -21.75
CA GLU A 226 21.83 -6.24 -21.84
C GLU A 226 20.38 -6.48 -21.38
N LEU A 227 19.95 -5.83 -20.30
CA LEU A 227 18.54 -5.90 -19.88
C LEU A 227 17.60 -5.30 -20.93
N ALA A 228 17.97 -4.17 -21.53
CA ALA A 228 17.16 -3.53 -22.56
C ALA A 228 17.04 -4.42 -23.82
N ARG A 229 18.13 -5.11 -24.20
CA ARG A 229 18.14 -6.08 -25.30
C ARG A 229 17.19 -7.24 -25.02
N LEU A 230 17.30 -7.85 -23.85
CA LEU A 230 16.41 -8.94 -23.43
C LEU A 230 14.93 -8.53 -23.49
N LEU A 231 14.58 -7.35 -22.95
CA LEU A 231 13.21 -6.86 -22.95
C LEU A 231 12.67 -6.61 -24.38
N THR A 232 13.53 -6.13 -25.28
CA THR A 232 13.18 -5.93 -26.69
C THR A 232 12.89 -7.28 -27.36
N GLU A 233 13.77 -8.25 -27.21
CA GLU A 233 13.62 -9.60 -27.77
C GLU A 233 12.34 -10.30 -27.25
N ILE A 234 12.03 -10.16 -25.95
CA ILE A 234 10.81 -10.70 -25.35
C ILE A 234 9.57 -10.04 -25.97
N GLY A 235 9.60 -8.71 -26.18
CA GLY A 235 8.53 -7.98 -26.84
C GLY A 235 8.31 -8.41 -28.29
N GLU A 236 9.38 -8.65 -29.05
CA GLU A 236 9.32 -9.11 -30.44
C GLU A 236 8.66 -10.48 -30.61
N ILE A 237 8.87 -11.40 -29.65
CA ILE A 237 8.20 -12.70 -29.64
C ILE A 237 6.78 -12.66 -29.05
N GLY A 238 6.27 -11.46 -28.69
CA GLY A 238 4.90 -11.26 -28.22
C GLY A 238 4.62 -11.75 -26.81
N VAL A 239 5.64 -11.93 -25.97
CA VAL A 239 5.47 -12.28 -24.56
C VAL A 239 5.23 -11.03 -23.73
N ASN A 240 4.14 -11.01 -22.97
CA ASN A 240 3.85 -9.96 -22.00
C ASN A 240 4.49 -10.30 -20.65
N LEU A 241 5.28 -9.36 -20.11
CA LEU A 241 5.91 -9.49 -18.81
C LEU A 241 5.06 -8.86 -17.74
N GLU A 242 4.83 -9.58 -16.64
CA GLU A 242 4.09 -9.08 -15.50
C GLU A 242 5.03 -8.46 -14.45
N GLU A 243 6.21 -9.05 -14.26
CA GLU A 243 7.19 -8.61 -13.26
C GLU A 243 8.61 -8.90 -13.72
N ILE A 244 9.56 -8.02 -13.35
CA ILE A 244 11.00 -8.14 -13.66
C ILE A 244 11.78 -7.88 -12.36
#